data_e7ba897213d30eb149b362b04cdd7ba2
#
_entry.id   e7ba897213d30eb149b362b04cdd7ba2
#
_cell.length_a   1.000
_cell.length_b   1.000
_cell.length_c   1.000
_cell.angle_alpha   90.00
_cell.angle_beta   90.00
_cell.angle_gamma   90.00
#
_symmetry.space_group_name_H-M   'P 1'
#
loop_
_entity.id
_entity.type
_entity.pdbx_description
1 polymer ?
#
loop_
_entity_poly.entity_id
_entity_poly.type
_entity_poly.pdbx_seq_one_letter_code
_entity_poly.pdbx_strand_id
1 'polypeptide(L)'
;MINLDKIGRLNDKTKAVYLSGYGTAAIWEDIVKVANKNAYNFMVDTSGLGFSDYNSFYKKNIPVLSISSGYHEDILTARDNLKKINMVGLQNLTSFVENIVTELEKNSKPNFQKTQEMVLQLNKTKRNLGIIPDLTFPNSGVRVNYCYPNKLAYKAGLKCGDVITKIGPLKIVDFEDYLKAMNRIDKDVETTLLIKRDQNEYKFFVTFQ
;
A
#
# COMPACT_ATOMS: atom_id res chain seq x y z
N MET A 1 7.01 -8.01 -15.31
CA MET A 1 7.04 -6.52 -15.30
C MET A 1 7.50 -6.07 -13.94
N ILE A 2 8.51 -5.21 -13.85
CA ILE A 2 8.97 -4.58 -12.61
C ILE A 2 8.49 -3.13 -12.63
N ASN A 3 7.85 -2.70 -11.54
CA ASN A 3 7.33 -1.35 -11.36
C ASN A 3 8.08 -0.64 -10.24
N LEU A 4 8.47 0.60 -10.46
CA LEU A 4 9.10 1.45 -9.46
C LEU A 4 8.20 2.64 -9.18
N ASP A 5 7.72 2.74 -7.96
CA ASP A 5 6.80 3.79 -7.56
C ASP A 5 7.21 4.35 -6.18
N LYS A 6 7.35 5.67 -6.09
CA LYS A 6 7.71 6.35 -4.83
C LYS A 6 9.02 5.86 -4.19
N ILE A 7 10.08 5.58 -4.99
CA ILE A 7 11.35 5.06 -4.49
C ILE A 7 12.30 6.13 -3.93
N GLY A 8 11.94 7.41 -4.02
CA GLY A 8 12.81 8.54 -3.62
C GLY A 8 12.83 8.86 -2.12
N ARG A 9 12.06 8.16 -1.29
CA ARG A 9 11.88 8.48 0.14
C ARG A 9 12.24 7.33 1.07
N LEU A 10 13.24 6.51 0.69
CA LEU A 10 13.70 5.42 1.56
C LEU A 10 14.10 5.96 2.94
N ASN A 11 13.56 5.34 3.98
CA ASN A 11 13.89 5.68 5.36
C ASN A 11 15.17 4.95 5.78
N ASP A 12 16.21 5.72 6.09
CA ASP A 12 17.55 5.17 6.41
C ASP A 12 17.58 4.35 7.71
N LYS A 13 16.66 4.61 8.64
CA LYS A 13 16.58 3.90 9.92
C LYS A 13 15.86 2.56 9.77
N THR A 14 14.70 2.58 9.13
CA THR A 14 13.87 1.37 9.00
C THR A 14 14.29 0.51 7.81
N LYS A 15 14.86 1.13 6.76
CA LYS A 15 15.17 0.50 5.46
C LYS A 15 13.99 -0.32 4.91
N ALA A 16 12.76 0.11 5.22
CA ALA A 16 11.55 -0.57 4.80
C ALA A 16 11.32 -0.36 3.30
N VAL A 17 11.15 -1.47 2.59
CA VAL A 17 10.81 -1.51 1.17
C VAL A 17 9.53 -2.32 1.00
N TYR A 18 8.57 -1.73 0.30
CA TYR A 18 7.27 -2.32 0.05
C TYR A 18 7.29 -3.05 -1.29
N LEU A 19 6.93 -4.32 -1.26
CA LEU A 19 6.85 -5.18 -2.44
C LEU A 19 5.40 -5.59 -2.67
N SER A 20 4.81 -5.18 -3.80
CA SER A 20 3.48 -5.65 -4.21
C SER A 20 3.57 -6.51 -5.46
N GLY A 21 2.59 -7.40 -5.65
CA GLY A 21 2.61 -8.38 -6.73
C GLY A 21 3.53 -9.57 -6.47
N TYR A 22 4.04 -9.71 -5.28
CA TYR A 22 5.02 -10.74 -4.90
C TYR A 22 4.53 -12.17 -5.10
N GLY A 23 3.21 -12.42 -5.00
CA GLY A 23 2.58 -13.72 -5.25
C GLY A 23 2.28 -14.01 -6.73
N THR A 24 2.58 -13.08 -7.66
CA THR A 24 2.23 -13.24 -9.08
C THR A 24 3.16 -14.18 -9.86
N ALA A 25 4.27 -14.58 -9.27
CA ALA A 25 5.13 -15.68 -9.73
C ALA A 25 5.95 -16.22 -8.56
N ALA A 26 6.13 -17.54 -8.48
CA ALA A 26 6.89 -18.18 -7.41
C ALA A 26 8.36 -17.73 -7.35
N ILE A 27 8.95 -17.41 -8.49
CA ILE A 27 10.35 -17.02 -8.61
C ILE A 27 10.68 -15.69 -7.90
N TRP A 28 9.70 -14.84 -7.61
CA TRP A 28 9.93 -13.55 -6.95
C TRP A 28 10.61 -13.70 -5.60
N GLU A 29 10.22 -14.72 -4.83
CA GLU A 29 10.79 -14.95 -3.50
C GLU A 29 12.29 -15.19 -3.54
N ASP A 30 12.74 -16.10 -4.40
CA ASP A 30 14.14 -16.46 -4.52
C ASP A 30 14.96 -15.30 -5.06
N ILE A 31 14.49 -14.66 -6.13
CA ILE A 31 15.20 -13.54 -6.78
C ILE A 31 15.34 -12.35 -5.82
N VAL A 32 14.27 -11.94 -5.16
CA VAL A 32 14.29 -10.81 -4.23
C VAL A 32 15.20 -11.10 -3.04
N LYS A 33 15.17 -12.33 -2.53
CA LYS A 33 16.00 -12.77 -1.40
C LYS A 33 17.50 -12.72 -1.77
N VAL A 34 17.88 -13.24 -2.93
CA VAL A 34 19.26 -13.19 -3.42
C VAL A 34 19.70 -11.75 -3.69
N ALA A 35 18.87 -10.95 -4.33
CA ALA A 35 19.19 -9.56 -4.66
C ALA A 35 19.31 -8.66 -3.42
N ASN A 36 18.60 -8.95 -2.34
CA ASN A 36 18.54 -8.11 -1.15
C ASN A 36 19.85 -8.07 -0.35
N LYS A 37 20.59 -9.15 -0.29
CA LYS A 37 21.81 -9.26 0.52
C LYS A 37 21.63 -8.71 1.96
N ASN A 38 20.43 -8.87 2.53
CA ASN A 38 20.03 -8.37 3.86
C ASN A 38 20.09 -6.83 4.01
N ALA A 39 19.98 -6.08 2.92
CA ALA A 39 20.05 -4.62 2.94
C ALA A 39 18.71 -3.96 3.35
N TYR A 40 17.57 -4.60 3.08
CA TYR A 40 16.23 -4.04 3.29
C TYR A 40 15.31 -4.93 4.11
N ASN A 41 14.38 -4.27 4.81
CA ASN A 41 13.28 -4.91 5.51
C ASN A 41 12.05 -4.86 4.59
N PHE A 42 11.58 -6.01 4.13
CA PHE A 42 10.45 -6.07 3.21
C PHE A 42 9.10 -6.08 3.92
N MET A 43 8.20 -5.24 3.41
CA MET A 43 6.77 -5.29 3.65
C MET A 43 6.12 -5.85 2.39
N VAL A 44 5.57 -7.07 2.47
CA VAL A 44 5.16 -7.83 1.29
C VAL A 44 3.64 -7.87 1.15
N ASP A 45 3.15 -7.48 -0.03
CA ASP A 45 1.79 -7.74 -0.50
C ASP A 45 1.86 -8.72 -1.68
N THR A 46 1.18 -9.86 -1.54
CA THR A 46 1.17 -10.90 -2.57
C THR A 46 0.27 -10.53 -3.75
N SER A 47 -0.67 -9.59 -3.59
CA SER A 47 -1.66 -9.22 -4.60
C SER A 47 -1.00 -8.56 -5.82
N GLY A 48 -1.37 -9.02 -7.02
CA GLY A 48 -1.04 -8.33 -8.28
C GLY A 48 -1.96 -7.16 -8.60
N LEU A 49 -3.03 -6.95 -7.81
CA LEU A 49 -3.93 -5.81 -7.94
C LEU A 49 -3.53 -4.70 -6.98
N GLY A 50 -3.51 -3.47 -7.47
CA GLY A 50 -3.18 -2.31 -6.68
C GLY A 50 -3.39 -1.00 -7.44
N PHE A 51 -2.87 0.08 -6.88
CA PHE A 51 -3.13 1.45 -7.33
C PHE A 51 -1.94 2.06 -8.10
N SER A 52 -1.21 1.26 -8.85
CA SER A 52 -0.10 1.69 -9.69
C SER A 52 -0.11 0.90 -11.00
N ASP A 53 0.77 1.21 -11.92
CA ASP A 53 0.79 0.72 -13.29
C ASP A 53 0.87 -0.81 -13.40
N TYR A 54 1.51 -1.48 -12.43
CA TYR A 54 1.63 -2.94 -12.40
C TYR A 54 0.26 -3.66 -12.46
N ASN A 55 -0.80 -3.06 -11.95
CA ASN A 55 -2.16 -3.58 -12.00
C ASN A 55 -2.65 -3.83 -13.44
N SER A 56 -2.27 -2.96 -14.38
CA SER A 56 -2.64 -3.10 -15.79
C SER A 56 -1.98 -4.31 -16.44
N PHE A 57 -0.74 -4.61 -16.06
CA PHE A 57 0.00 -5.78 -16.53
C PHE A 57 -0.50 -7.08 -15.89
N TYR A 58 -0.77 -7.06 -14.60
CA TYR A 58 -1.36 -8.20 -13.90
C TYR A 58 -2.68 -8.66 -14.53
N LYS A 59 -3.58 -7.72 -14.89
CA LYS A 59 -4.85 -8.00 -15.59
C LYS A 59 -4.66 -8.65 -16.96
N LYS A 60 -3.47 -8.60 -17.51
CA LYS A 60 -3.07 -9.28 -18.75
C LYS A 60 -2.30 -10.58 -18.50
N ASN A 61 -2.38 -11.12 -17.29
CA ASN A 61 -1.67 -12.33 -16.88
C ASN A 61 -0.14 -12.24 -17.02
N ILE A 62 0.40 -11.05 -16.78
CA ILE A 62 1.85 -10.81 -16.75
C ILE A 62 2.28 -10.77 -15.30
N PRO A 63 3.28 -11.60 -14.88
CA PRO A 63 3.85 -11.50 -13.55
C PRO A 63 4.38 -10.10 -13.27
N VAL A 64 4.08 -9.57 -12.08
CA VAL A 64 4.46 -8.21 -11.69
C VAL A 64 5.18 -8.20 -10.34
N LEU A 65 6.12 -7.28 -10.18
CA LEU A 65 6.75 -6.95 -8.93
C LEU A 65 6.84 -5.42 -8.84
N SER A 66 6.14 -4.82 -7.89
CA SER A 66 6.19 -3.39 -7.61
C SER A 66 7.05 -3.13 -6.39
N ILE A 67 7.96 -2.18 -6.49
CA ILE A 67 8.92 -1.80 -5.47
C ILE A 67 8.69 -0.34 -5.10
N SER A 68 8.51 -0.07 -3.80
CA SER A 68 8.24 1.28 -3.28
C SER A 68 8.98 1.50 -1.96
N SER A 69 9.37 2.75 -1.68
CA SER A 69 9.82 3.16 -0.34
C SER A 69 8.67 3.57 0.59
N GLY A 70 7.42 3.36 0.15
CA GLY A 70 6.21 3.64 0.91
C GLY A 70 5.59 5.00 0.61
N TYR A 71 4.48 5.26 1.27
CA TYR A 71 3.76 6.52 1.18
C TYR A 71 4.33 7.56 2.13
N HIS A 72 4.19 8.81 1.77
CA HIS A 72 4.56 9.96 2.59
C HIS A 72 3.54 11.09 2.45
N GLU A 73 3.47 12.00 3.41
CA GLU A 73 2.45 13.05 3.48
C GLU A 73 2.48 14.07 2.33
N ASP A 74 3.62 14.19 1.64
CA ASP A 74 3.79 15.15 0.55
C ASP A 74 3.29 14.65 -0.80
N ILE A 75 2.93 13.36 -0.92
CA ILE A 75 2.57 12.76 -2.21
C ILE A 75 1.43 13.54 -2.89
N LEU A 76 1.56 13.78 -4.20
CA LEU A 76 0.64 14.58 -5.02
C LEU A 76 0.42 16.03 -4.51
N THR A 77 1.38 16.59 -3.77
CA THR A 77 1.37 17.98 -3.33
C THR A 77 2.59 18.73 -3.84
N ALA A 78 2.53 20.09 -3.87
CA ALA A 78 3.68 20.92 -4.21
C ALA A 78 4.86 20.79 -3.21
N ARG A 79 4.65 20.17 -2.06
CA ARG A 79 5.70 19.90 -1.07
C ARG A 79 6.59 18.71 -1.45
N ASP A 80 6.15 17.86 -2.39
CA ASP A 80 6.97 16.76 -2.92
C ASP A 80 7.92 17.29 -3.97
N ASN A 81 9.11 17.66 -3.52
CA ASN A 81 10.12 18.32 -4.33
C ASN A 81 11.50 17.66 -4.18
N LEU A 82 12.41 18.02 -5.08
CA LEU A 82 13.76 17.45 -5.18
C LEU A 82 14.55 17.46 -3.87
N LYS A 83 14.40 18.50 -3.02
CA LYS A 83 15.14 18.63 -1.76
C LYS A 83 14.80 17.55 -0.74
N LYS A 84 13.68 16.89 -0.90
CA LYS A 84 13.20 15.83 -0.01
C LYS A 84 13.56 14.42 -0.47
N ILE A 85 14.20 14.28 -1.62
CA ILE A 85 14.64 12.98 -2.13
C ILE A 85 15.87 12.52 -1.36
N ASN A 86 15.81 11.30 -0.83
CA ASN A 86 16.97 10.59 -0.33
C ASN A 86 17.76 10.03 -1.52
N MET A 87 18.73 10.81 -2.01
CA MET A 87 19.51 10.44 -3.20
C MET A 87 20.34 9.17 -2.99
N VAL A 88 20.90 8.97 -1.79
CA VAL A 88 21.65 7.77 -1.45
C VAL A 88 20.71 6.55 -1.40
N GLY A 89 19.56 6.71 -0.76
CA GLY A 89 18.54 5.67 -0.71
C GLY A 89 17.99 5.31 -2.10
N LEU A 90 17.79 6.30 -2.97
CA LEU A 90 17.37 6.11 -4.36
C LEU A 90 18.42 5.32 -5.14
N GLN A 91 19.69 5.69 -5.07
CA GLN A 91 20.79 4.97 -5.72
C GLN A 91 20.88 3.52 -5.23
N ASN A 92 20.80 3.29 -3.93
CA ASN A 92 20.84 1.94 -3.37
C ASN A 92 19.64 1.08 -3.80
N LEU A 93 18.43 1.66 -3.87
CA LEU A 93 17.25 0.95 -4.39
C LEU A 93 17.40 0.64 -5.87
N THR A 94 17.96 1.55 -6.66
CA THR A 94 18.24 1.30 -8.08
C THR A 94 19.20 0.11 -8.26
N SER A 95 20.27 0.05 -7.47
CA SER A 95 21.19 -1.09 -7.48
C SER A 95 20.52 -2.40 -7.04
N PHE A 96 19.61 -2.34 -6.08
CA PHE A 96 18.80 -3.51 -5.71
C PHE A 96 17.94 -4.00 -6.87
N VAL A 97 17.29 -3.08 -7.60
CA VAL A 97 16.49 -3.41 -8.80
C VAL A 97 17.37 -4.01 -9.91
N GLU A 98 18.55 -3.45 -10.13
CA GLU A 98 19.55 -3.98 -11.06
C GLU A 98 19.94 -5.43 -10.72
N ASN A 99 20.18 -5.72 -9.43
CA ASN A 99 20.42 -7.09 -8.96
C ASN A 99 19.21 -8.01 -9.26
N ILE A 100 17.97 -7.55 -9.05
CA ILE A 100 16.77 -8.32 -9.40
C ILE A 100 16.73 -8.65 -10.89
N VAL A 101 17.00 -7.68 -11.76
CA VAL A 101 17.01 -7.88 -13.21
C VAL A 101 18.10 -8.88 -13.60
N THR A 102 19.29 -8.72 -13.04
CA THR A 102 20.42 -9.63 -13.28
C THR A 102 20.10 -11.08 -12.84
N GLU A 103 19.42 -11.25 -11.71
CA GLU A 103 19.00 -12.59 -11.28
C GLU A 103 17.87 -13.15 -12.19
N LEU A 104 16.96 -12.29 -12.67
CA LEU A 104 15.93 -12.71 -13.62
C LEU A 104 16.52 -13.24 -14.92
N GLU A 105 17.58 -12.61 -15.45
CA GLU A 105 18.24 -13.02 -16.70
C GLU A 105 18.87 -14.42 -16.60
N LYS A 106 19.24 -14.85 -15.40
CA LYS A 106 19.80 -16.19 -15.17
C LYS A 106 18.73 -17.29 -15.07
N ASN A 107 17.47 -16.91 -15.00
CA ASN A 107 16.36 -17.81 -14.76
C ASN A 107 15.44 -17.93 -15.98
N SER A 108 14.59 -18.94 -15.99
CA SER A 108 13.52 -19.07 -16.98
C SER A 108 12.48 -17.94 -16.81
N LYS A 109 11.73 -17.68 -17.87
CA LYS A 109 10.64 -16.70 -17.83
C LYS A 109 9.70 -16.98 -16.66
N PRO A 110 9.38 -15.96 -15.82
CA PRO A 110 8.45 -16.13 -14.71
C PRO A 110 7.07 -16.61 -15.18
N ASN A 111 6.56 -17.67 -14.57
CA ASN A 111 5.23 -18.16 -14.82
C ASN A 111 4.21 -17.38 -13.99
N PHE A 112 3.16 -16.88 -14.65
CA PHE A 112 2.10 -16.12 -14.00
C PHE A 112 1.30 -17.00 -13.03
N GLN A 113 1.08 -16.44 -11.84
CA GLN A 113 0.18 -16.98 -10.82
C GLN A 113 -0.88 -15.95 -10.48
N LYS A 114 -2.15 -16.39 -10.50
CA LYS A 114 -3.25 -15.53 -10.09
C LYS A 114 -3.27 -15.43 -8.56
N THR A 115 -3.30 -14.20 -8.05
CA THR A 115 -3.32 -13.93 -6.61
C THR A 115 -4.73 -13.68 -6.10
N GLN A 116 -4.94 -13.73 -4.78
CA GLN A 116 -6.20 -13.33 -4.17
C GLN A 116 -6.40 -11.82 -4.30
N GLU A 117 -7.61 -11.43 -4.69
CA GLU A 117 -7.94 -10.05 -5.05
C GLU A 117 -8.51 -9.28 -3.85
N MET A 118 -7.69 -8.99 -2.82
CA MET A 118 -8.15 -8.22 -1.66
C MET A 118 -8.65 -6.81 -2.03
N VAL A 119 -8.01 -6.17 -3.00
CA VAL A 119 -8.40 -4.81 -3.47
C VAL A 119 -9.76 -4.79 -4.15
N LEU A 120 -10.18 -5.88 -4.84
CA LEU A 120 -11.52 -5.95 -5.44
C LEU A 120 -12.63 -6.01 -4.39
N GLN A 121 -12.32 -6.43 -3.16
CA GLN A 121 -13.31 -6.45 -2.09
C GLN A 121 -13.72 -5.03 -1.66
N LEU A 122 -12.82 -4.04 -1.74
CA LEU A 122 -13.18 -2.63 -1.49
C LEU A 122 -14.28 -2.12 -2.42
N ASN A 123 -14.25 -2.51 -3.69
CA ASN A 123 -15.24 -2.09 -4.67
C ASN A 123 -16.58 -2.83 -4.51
N LYS A 124 -16.61 -3.89 -3.69
CA LYS A 124 -17.81 -4.68 -3.39
C LYS A 124 -18.45 -4.31 -2.07
N THR A 125 -17.84 -3.42 -1.27
CA THR A 125 -18.43 -2.97 -0.01
C THR A 125 -19.63 -2.05 -0.25
N LYS A 126 -20.63 -2.14 0.62
CA LYS A 126 -21.82 -1.29 0.57
C LYS A 126 -21.50 0.20 0.74
N ARG A 127 -20.43 0.50 1.45
CA ARG A 127 -19.97 1.86 1.76
C ARG A 127 -18.48 2.00 1.44
N ASN A 128 -18.06 3.22 1.15
CA ASN A 128 -16.66 3.49 0.82
C ASN A 128 -16.24 4.85 1.40
N LEU A 129 -15.18 4.87 2.17
CA LEU A 129 -14.58 6.11 2.69
C LEU A 129 -13.84 6.91 1.61
N GLY A 130 -13.47 6.29 0.51
CA GLY A 130 -12.62 6.91 -0.52
C GLY A 130 -11.16 6.99 -0.08
N ILE A 131 -10.65 5.90 0.48
CA ILE A 131 -9.24 5.74 0.83
C ILE A 131 -8.58 4.63 0.02
N ILE A 132 -7.26 4.69 -0.07
CA ILE A 132 -6.41 3.56 -0.40
C ILE A 132 -5.80 3.06 0.91
N PRO A 133 -6.13 1.85 1.37
CA PRO A 133 -5.50 1.28 2.54
C PRO A 133 -4.08 0.81 2.24
N ASP A 134 -3.25 0.82 3.27
CA ASP A 134 -1.94 0.16 3.24
C ASP A 134 -2.09 -1.30 3.68
N LEU A 135 -2.08 -2.20 2.73
CA LEU A 135 -2.23 -3.64 2.98
C LEU A 135 -0.96 -4.27 3.57
N THR A 136 0.14 -3.52 3.61
CA THR A 136 1.42 -3.98 4.17
C THR A 136 1.65 -3.46 5.59
N PHE A 137 0.69 -2.73 6.16
CA PHE A 137 0.81 -2.18 7.52
C PHE A 137 0.84 -3.30 8.56
N PRO A 138 1.94 -3.48 9.31
CA PRO A 138 2.14 -4.67 10.15
C PRO A 138 1.46 -4.57 11.52
N ASN A 139 0.91 -3.39 11.88
CA ASN A 139 0.31 -3.15 13.18
C ASN A 139 -1.22 -3.19 13.12
N SER A 140 -1.86 -3.20 14.30
CA SER A 140 -3.32 -3.19 14.42
C SER A 140 -3.94 -1.92 13.86
N GLY A 141 -5.01 -2.07 13.08
CA GLY A 141 -5.74 -1.02 12.39
C GLY A 141 -5.51 -1.02 10.88
N VAL A 142 -6.17 -0.11 10.19
CA VAL A 142 -5.97 0.10 8.74
C VAL A 142 -5.31 1.45 8.51
N ARG A 143 -4.06 1.42 8.08
CA ARG A 143 -3.33 2.64 7.72
C ARG A 143 -3.82 3.17 6.38
N VAL A 144 -4.05 4.48 6.32
CA VAL A 144 -4.45 5.18 5.11
C VAL A 144 -3.22 5.50 4.27
N ASN A 145 -3.13 4.95 3.09
CA ASN A 145 -2.09 5.30 2.11
C ASN A 145 -2.44 6.56 1.32
N TYR A 146 -3.72 6.74 1.03
CA TYR A 146 -4.19 7.89 0.26
C TYR A 146 -5.68 8.13 0.51
N CYS A 147 -6.08 9.41 0.49
CA CYS A 147 -7.49 9.83 0.50
C CYS A 147 -7.81 10.46 -0.85
N TYR A 148 -8.80 9.93 -1.56
CA TYR A 148 -9.25 10.53 -2.80
C TYR A 148 -9.85 11.91 -2.57
N PRO A 149 -9.43 12.94 -3.32
CA PRO A 149 -10.04 14.27 -3.24
C PRO A 149 -11.56 14.20 -3.39
N ASN A 150 -12.26 15.03 -2.62
CA ASN A 150 -13.72 15.12 -2.62
C ASN A 150 -14.47 13.88 -2.13
N LYS A 151 -13.79 12.82 -1.72
CA LYS A 151 -14.40 11.65 -1.06
C LYS A 151 -14.53 11.87 0.45
N LEU A 152 -15.27 10.96 1.09
CA LEU A 152 -15.73 11.11 2.47
C LEU A 152 -14.57 11.28 3.47
N ALA A 153 -13.55 10.41 3.40
CA ALA A 153 -12.38 10.50 4.26
C ALA A 153 -11.64 11.84 4.10
N TYR A 154 -11.43 12.28 2.85
CA TYR A 154 -10.79 13.56 2.57
C TYR A 154 -11.56 14.76 3.15
N LYS A 155 -12.89 14.78 2.96
CA LYS A 155 -13.78 15.83 3.49
C LYS A 155 -13.79 15.84 5.03
N ALA A 156 -13.68 14.67 5.65
CA ALA A 156 -13.60 14.55 7.11
C ALA A 156 -12.23 14.96 7.68
N GLY A 157 -11.19 15.15 6.84
CA GLY A 157 -9.87 15.56 7.27
C GLY A 157 -8.90 14.40 7.59
N LEU A 158 -9.20 13.18 7.10
CA LEU A 158 -8.25 12.09 7.14
C LEU A 158 -7.07 12.39 6.22
N LYS A 159 -5.89 11.91 6.61
CA LYS A 159 -4.63 12.12 5.91
C LYS A 159 -3.92 10.80 5.65
N CYS A 160 -2.99 10.82 4.71
CA CYS A 160 -2.03 9.73 4.55
C CYS A 160 -1.27 9.50 5.88
N GLY A 161 -1.09 8.23 6.26
CA GLY A 161 -0.46 7.82 7.51
C GLY A 161 -1.42 7.62 8.69
N ASP A 162 -2.65 8.14 8.63
CA ASP A 162 -3.67 7.88 9.66
C ASP A 162 -3.95 6.37 9.78
N VAL A 163 -4.10 5.88 10.99
CA VAL A 163 -4.47 4.50 11.25
C VAL A 163 -5.89 4.44 11.78
N ILE A 164 -6.80 3.92 11.01
CA ILE A 164 -8.20 3.71 11.42
C ILE A 164 -8.25 2.54 12.40
N THR A 165 -8.68 2.81 13.64
CA THR A 165 -8.74 1.82 14.73
C THR A 165 -10.16 1.44 15.12
N LYS A 166 -11.16 2.28 14.77
CA LYS A 166 -12.57 2.00 15.04
C LYS A 166 -13.48 2.74 14.06
N ILE A 167 -14.58 2.09 13.69
CA ILE A 167 -15.63 2.66 12.82
C ILE A 167 -16.98 2.36 13.46
N GLY A 168 -17.69 3.41 13.91
CA GLY A 168 -18.89 3.25 14.74
C GLY A 168 -18.59 2.39 15.98
N PRO A 169 -19.36 1.34 16.24
CA PRO A 169 -19.12 0.42 17.36
C PRO A 169 -18.00 -0.61 17.05
N LEU A 170 -17.57 -0.76 15.80
CA LEU A 170 -16.70 -1.84 15.35
C LEU A 170 -15.23 -1.47 15.52
N LYS A 171 -14.48 -2.32 16.24
CA LYS A 171 -13.03 -2.24 16.31
C LYS A 171 -12.43 -2.71 14.98
N ILE A 172 -11.39 -2.03 14.52
CA ILE A 172 -10.65 -2.36 13.30
C ILE A 172 -9.26 -2.82 13.70
N VAL A 173 -8.99 -4.09 13.54
CA VAL A 173 -7.69 -4.71 13.84
C VAL A 173 -6.90 -4.90 12.55
N ASP A 174 -7.59 -5.24 11.48
CA ASP A 174 -7.02 -5.51 10.16
C ASP A 174 -7.92 -5.04 9.03
N PHE A 175 -7.51 -5.33 7.80
CA PHE A 175 -8.26 -4.95 6.62
C PHE A 175 -9.58 -5.72 6.46
N GLU A 176 -9.67 -6.94 6.96
CA GLU A 176 -10.91 -7.72 6.92
C GLU A 176 -11.98 -7.10 7.82
N ASP A 177 -11.59 -6.65 9.02
CA ASP A 177 -12.50 -5.91 9.92
C ASP A 177 -12.98 -4.61 9.29
N TYR A 178 -12.10 -3.91 8.57
CA TYR A 178 -12.48 -2.71 7.82
C TYR A 178 -13.54 -3.03 6.75
N LEU A 179 -13.37 -4.10 5.98
CA LEU A 179 -14.36 -4.53 4.99
C LEU A 179 -15.69 -4.92 5.62
N LYS A 180 -15.66 -5.63 6.76
CA LYS A 180 -16.86 -5.97 7.54
C LYS A 180 -17.57 -4.71 8.02
N ALA A 181 -16.82 -3.71 8.52
CA ALA A 181 -17.38 -2.44 8.94
C ALA A 181 -18.05 -1.71 7.78
N MET A 182 -17.37 -1.59 6.62
CA MET A 182 -17.93 -0.94 5.43
C MET A 182 -19.21 -1.60 4.90
N ASN A 183 -19.43 -2.87 5.19
CA ASN A 183 -20.65 -3.60 4.81
C ASN A 183 -21.78 -3.48 5.84
N ARG A 184 -21.49 -3.12 7.10
CA ARG A 184 -22.46 -3.05 8.20
C ARG A 184 -22.95 -1.66 8.52
N ILE A 185 -22.26 -0.62 8.07
CA ILE A 185 -22.64 0.77 8.33
C ILE A 185 -23.91 1.11 7.54
N ASP A 186 -24.84 1.74 8.23
CA ASP A 186 -26.08 2.21 7.64
C ASP A 186 -25.84 3.48 6.82
N LYS A 187 -26.68 3.63 5.79
CA LYS A 187 -26.75 4.83 4.96
C LYS A 187 -27.36 5.97 5.76
N ASP A 188 -26.90 7.19 5.51
CA ASP A 188 -27.43 8.45 6.06
C ASP A 188 -27.40 8.55 7.61
N VAL A 189 -26.58 7.68 8.25
CA VAL A 189 -26.32 7.71 9.69
C VAL A 189 -24.92 8.25 9.97
N GLU A 190 -24.84 9.24 10.86
CA GLU A 190 -23.55 9.76 11.30
C GLU A 190 -22.75 8.68 12.02
N THR A 191 -21.58 8.39 11.50
CA THR A 191 -20.71 7.32 12.00
C THR A 191 -19.40 7.92 12.50
N THR A 192 -18.96 7.49 13.66
CA THR A 192 -17.68 7.91 14.25
C THR A 192 -16.53 7.11 13.66
N LEU A 193 -15.45 7.78 13.29
CA LEU A 193 -14.14 7.18 12.99
C LEU A 193 -13.16 7.54 14.10
N LEU A 194 -12.53 6.55 14.74
CA LEU A 194 -11.36 6.77 15.58
C LEU A 194 -10.12 6.44 14.79
N ILE A 195 -9.16 7.36 14.80
CA ILE A 195 -7.89 7.19 14.11
C ILE A 195 -6.73 7.51 15.05
N LYS A 196 -5.57 6.94 14.76
CA LYS A 196 -4.29 7.34 15.34
C LYS A 196 -3.48 8.10 14.31
N ARG A 197 -2.95 9.27 14.69
CA ARG A 197 -2.02 10.11 13.93
C ARG A 197 -0.91 10.57 14.87
N ASP A 198 0.34 10.28 14.54
CA ASP A 198 1.50 10.69 15.36
C ASP A 198 1.35 10.37 16.86
N GLN A 199 0.88 9.15 17.18
CA GLN A 199 0.59 8.64 18.55
C GLN A 199 -0.62 9.27 19.25
N ASN A 200 -1.27 10.27 18.67
CA ASN A 200 -2.49 10.86 19.20
C ASN A 200 -3.74 10.20 18.61
N GLU A 201 -4.79 10.13 19.39
CA GLU A 201 -6.10 9.68 18.93
C GLU A 201 -6.96 10.88 18.50
N TYR A 202 -7.62 10.73 17.36
CA TYR A 202 -8.55 11.72 16.82
C TYR A 202 -9.89 11.05 16.52
N LYS A 203 -10.94 11.83 16.69
CA LYS A 203 -12.31 11.41 16.39
C LYS A 203 -12.86 12.26 15.26
N PHE A 204 -13.30 11.59 14.21
CA PHE A 204 -13.98 12.21 13.06
C PHE A 204 -15.41 11.69 12.95
N PHE A 205 -16.27 12.49 12.34
CA PHE A 205 -17.64 12.12 12.05
C PHE A 205 -17.87 12.10 10.56
N VAL A 206 -18.48 11.06 10.06
CA VAL A 206 -18.78 10.87 8.64
C VAL A 206 -20.20 10.35 8.45
N THR A 207 -20.86 10.78 7.38
CA THR A 207 -22.17 10.25 6.98
C THR A 207 -22.05 9.62 5.61
N PHE A 208 -22.27 8.32 5.53
CA PHE A 208 -22.22 7.56 4.27
C PHE A 208 -23.51 7.78 3.48
N GLN A 209 -23.36 8.13 2.21
CA GLN A 209 -24.45 8.31 1.25
C GLN A 209 -24.69 7.05 0.41
#